data_182a124af7f0ef5daa749851f5f0c114
#
_entry.id   182a124af7f0ef5daa749851f5f0c114
#
_cell.length_a   1.000
_cell.length_b   1.000
_cell.length_c   1.000
_cell.angle_alpha   90.00
_cell.angle_beta   90.00
_cell.angle_gamma   90.00
#
_symmetry.space_group_name_H-M   'P 1'
#
loop_
_entity.id
_entity.type
_entity.pdbx_description
1 polymer ?
#
loop_
_entity_poly.entity_id
_entity_poly.type
_entity_poly.pdbx_seq_one_letter_code
_entity_poly.pdbx_strand_id
1 'polypeptide(L)'
;MKSVLVIGGGAAGCAATHQFILMGGWDVTLVEAAPFLGAGVRTFYYGGHPYTFGPRHFLTQNPQVYDYMNAICPLRSCADHQFITYVERDNAFYNYPIHEDDIARMPDHDLIAAERQAASGVAEAKNLEEYWIGSVGRRLYDKFIDKYNKKMWLVDDNSRIDTFNWSPKGVTIKSGPRAAWDTAMSAYPYAADGYNRYFDVSTEGARILLSTRIERYDVDARAVWIDGEKRTFDLIVSTVSPDVLFDRCYGELKFIGRDFHKIVFPTEHLFPEHVYFLYYANDEPFTRLVEYKKFTHHKSPTTLVGMEIPSLNGKHYPLPFKSEQDLARKYFALMPEHIYSIGRAGSYRYGLDIDDCIEQAMVMAAQVRDGGRDYPVPVEAWRG
;
A
#
# COMPACT_ATOMS: atom_id res chain seq x y z
N MET A 1 25.09 23.05 -9.93
CA MET A 1 24.00 22.07 -9.98
C MET A 1 23.50 21.93 -8.54
N LYS A 2 22.20 22.00 -8.30
CA LYS A 2 21.64 21.76 -6.96
C LYS A 2 21.74 20.26 -6.64
N SER A 3 21.85 19.91 -5.36
CA SER A 3 21.95 18.54 -4.91
C SER A 3 20.68 18.10 -4.19
N VAL A 4 20.19 16.89 -4.47
CA VAL A 4 19.06 16.30 -3.76
C VAL A 4 19.41 14.92 -3.23
N LEU A 5 19.05 14.68 -1.97
CA LEU A 5 19.10 13.35 -1.35
C LEU A 5 17.69 12.74 -1.35
N VAL A 6 17.56 11.55 -1.90
CA VAL A 6 16.37 10.70 -1.77
C VAL A 6 16.66 9.58 -0.78
N ILE A 7 15.88 9.47 0.28
CA ILE A 7 16.04 8.47 1.34
C ILE A 7 14.99 7.39 1.19
N GLY A 8 15.44 6.17 0.89
CA GLY A 8 14.62 4.98 0.65
C GLY A 8 14.37 4.74 -0.84
N GLY A 9 14.67 3.53 -1.30
CA GLY A 9 14.59 3.08 -2.70
C GLY A 9 13.33 2.28 -3.02
N GLY A 10 12.22 2.52 -2.31
CA GLY A 10 10.90 1.96 -2.65
C GLY A 10 10.25 2.69 -3.83
N ALA A 11 8.97 2.38 -4.12
CA ALA A 11 8.23 2.99 -5.24
C ALA A 11 8.26 4.53 -5.21
N ALA A 12 8.01 5.13 -4.03
CA ALA A 12 8.01 6.58 -3.87
C ALA A 12 9.39 7.22 -4.08
N GLY A 13 10.45 6.59 -3.53
CA GLY A 13 11.81 7.11 -3.69
C GLY A 13 12.32 7.00 -5.12
N CYS A 14 12.06 5.89 -5.81
CA CYS A 14 12.38 5.72 -7.22
C CYS A 14 11.60 6.72 -8.08
N ALA A 15 10.31 6.93 -7.80
CA ALA A 15 9.51 7.94 -8.49
C ALA A 15 10.08 9.36 -8.29
N ALA A 16 10.41 9.74 -7.06
CA ALA A 16 11.03 11.04 -6.76
C ALA A 16 12.37 11.21 -7.49
N THR A 17 13.23 10.19 -7.44
CA THR A 17 14.50 10.17 -8.17
C THR A 17 14.29 10.44 -9.64
N HIS A 18 13.35 9.73 -10.28
CA HIS A 18 13.04 9.93 -11.71
C HIS A 18 12.54 11.33 -12.02
N GLN A 19 11.68 11.89 -11.16
CA GLN A 19 11.19 13.26 -11.36
C GLN A 19 12.32 14.29 -11.33
N PHE A 20 13.30 14.17 -10.44
CA PHE A 20 14.47 15.07 -10.41
C PHE A 20 15.39 14.88 -11.62
N ILE A 21 15.57 13.65 -12.10
CA ILE A 21 16.32 13.35 -13.33
C ILE A 21 15.63 14.01 -14.53
N LEU A 22 14.31 13.84 -14.68
CA LEU A 22 13.53 14.43 -15.77
C LEU A 22 13.53 15.98 -15.72
N MET A 23 13.52 16.54 -14.52
CA MET A 23 13.58 18.00 -14.32
C MET A 23 14.92 18.58 -14.78
N GLY A 24 16.00 17.83 -14.66
CA GLY A 24 17.35 18.28 -14.93
C GLY A 24 17.87 19.31 -13.93
N GLY A 25 19.20 19.58 -13.99
CA GLY A 25 19.82 20.58 -13.10
C GLY A 25 20.08 20.14 -11.66
N TRP A 26 19.80 18.88 -11.33
CA TRP A 26 20.02 18.30 -10.02
C TRP A 26 21.08 17.19 -10.04
N ASP A 27 21.94 17.17 -9.01
CA ASP A 27 22.78 16.02 -8.66
C ASP A 27 21.99 15.14 -7.70
N VAL A 28 21.52 13.99 -8.16
CA VAL A 28 20.58 13.14 -7.44
C VAL A 28 21.31 11.99 -6.78
N THR A 29 21.23 11.90 -5.45
CA THR A 29 21.73 10.76 -4.67
C THR A 29 20.56 10.03 -4.03
N LEU A 30 20.44 8.72 -4.26
CA LEU A 30 19.47 7.84 -3.61
C LEU A 30 20.20 6.90 -2.66
N VAL A 31 19.71 6.84 -1.41
CA VAL A 31 20.24 5.94 -0.36
C VAL A 31 19.18 4.90 0.01
N GLU A 32 19.56 3.62 -0.04
CA GLU A 32 18.71 2.49 0.31
C GLU A 32 19.44 1.52 1.23
N ALA A 33 18.79 1.14 2.34
CA ALA A 33 19.36 0.23 3.33
C ALA A 33 19.44 -1.23 2.85
N ALA A 34 18.55 -1.63 1.95
CA ALA A 34 18.57 -2.95 1.31
C ALA A 34 19.61 -3.02 0.19
N PRO A 35 20.05 -4.24 -0.20
CA PRO A 35 20.94 -4.42 -1.35
C PRO A 35 20.22 -4.32 -2.71
N PHE A 36 18.99 -3.84 -2.75
CA PHE A 36 18.17 -3.71 -3.96
C PHE A 36 17.14 -2.59 -3.82
N LEU A 37 16.67 -2.07 -4.95
CA LEU A 37 15.56 -1.12 -5.04
C LEU A 37 14.22 -1.84 -5.14
N GLY A 38 13.12 -1.11 -4.86
CA GLY A 38 11.75 -1.57 -5.07
C GLY A 38 11.05 -2.07 -3.81
N ALA A 39 11.77 -2.28 -2.72
CA ALA A 39 11.20 -2.79 -1.47
C ALA A 39 10.25 -3.99 -1.69
N GLY A 40 9.04 -3.98 -1.11
CA GLY A 40 8.05 -5.05 -1.27
C GLY A 40 7.34 -5.10 -2.62
N VAL A 41 7.63 -4.16 -3.54
CA VAL A 41 7.09 -4.13 -4.92
C VAL A 41 8.02 -4.83 -5.90
N ARG A 42 9.30 -4.97 -5.53
CA ARG A 42 10.28 -5.73 -6.34
C ARG A 42 9.83 -7.17 -6.51
N THR A 43 10.01 -7.72 -7.70
CA THR A 43 9.80 -9.14 -7.98
C THR A 43 11.03 -9.95 -7.59
N PHE A 44 10.81 -10.95 -6.76
CA PHE A 44 11.79 -11.95 -6.34
C PHE A 44 11.45 -13.30 -6.97
N TYR A 45 12.35 -14.29 -6.80
CA TYR A 45 12.15 -15.64 -7.32
C TYR A 45 12.31 -16.68 -6.20
N TYR A 46 11.43 -17.70 -6.22
CA TYR A 46 11.51 -18.85 -5.36
C TYR A 46 11.23 -20.12 -6.19
N GLY A 47 12.20 -21.02 -6.31
CA GLY A 47 12.09 -22.20 -7.16
C GLY A 47 11.76 -21.84 -8.63
N GLY A 48 12.24 -20.71 -9.13
CA GLY A 48 11.95 -20.20 -10.48
C GLY A 48 10.61 -19.45 -10.61
N HIS A 49 9.77 -19.45 -9.58
CA HIS A 49 8.49 -18.71 -9.58
C HIS A 49 8.71 -17.24 -9.19
N PRO A 50 8.26 -16.28 -10.00
CA PRO A 50 8.27 -14.87 -9.63
C PRO A 50 7.21 -14.57 -8.56
N TYR A 51 7.56 -13.75 -7.56
CA TYR A 51 6.65 -13.30 -6.52
C TYR A 51 7.01 -11.91 -6.00
N THR A 52 6.05 -11.26 -5.35
CA THR A 52 6.24 -10.01 -4.60
C THR A 52 5.76 -10.21 -3.15
N PHE A 53 6.07 -9.27 -2.25
CA PHE A 53 5.49 -9.30 -0.90
C PHE A 53 4.04 -8.78 -0.95
N GLY A 54 3.10 -9.69 -1.15
CA GLY A 54 1.68 -9.43 -1.35
C GLY A 54 1.28 -9.24 -2.81
N PRO A 55 -0.02 -9.13 -3.12
CA PRO A 55 -0.50 -8.80 -4.44
C PRO A 55 -0.12 -7.34 -4.75
N ARG A 56 0.59 -7.13 -5.83
CA ARG A 56 1.10 -5.81 -6.23
C ARG A 56 0.65 -5.47 -7.65
N HIS A 57 -0.65 -5.55 -7.91
CA HIS A 57 -1.17 -5.01 -9.15
C HIS A 57 -1.24 -3.48 -9.12
N PHE A 58 -1.21 -2.87 -10.28
CA PHE A 58 -1.27 -1.43 -10.45
C PHE A 58 -2.72 -1.00 -10.54
N LEU A 59 -3.15 -0.19 -9.59
CA LEU A 59 -4.50 0.35 -9.53
C LEU A 59 -4.40 1.86 -9.56
N THR A 60 -5.05 2.52 -10.52
CA THR A 60 -5.07 3.98 -10.55
C THR A 60 -6.34 4.50 -11.23
N GLN A 61 -6.83 5.64 -10.79
CA GLN A 61 -7.86 6.42 -11.46
C GLN A 61 -7.26 7.56 -12.30
N ASN A 62 -5.93 7.80 -12.19
CA ASN A 62 -5.24 8.87 -12.88
C ASN A 62 -4.60 8.35 -14.19
N PRO A 63 -5.11 8.76 -15.38
CA PRO A 63 -4.53 8.34 -16.65
C PRO A 63 -3.07 8.74 -16.84
N GLN A 64 -2.64 9.89 -16.31
CA GLN A 64 -1.25 10.35 -16.44
C GLN A 64 -0.30 9.42 -15.68
N VAL A 65 -0.69 8.96 -14.49
CA VAL A 65 0.08 8.01 -13.69
C VAL A 65 0.11 6.63 -14.36
N TYR A 66 -1.01 6.22 -14.98
CA TYR A 66 -1.06 4.99 -15.77
C TYR A 66 -0.11 5.05 -16.96
N ASP A 67 -0.18 6.11 -17.76
CA ASP A 67 0.65 6.31 -18.95
C ASP A 67 2.14 6.39 -18.58
N TYR A 68 2.47 7.06 -17.48
CA TYR A 68 3.84 7.12 -16.96
C TYR A 68 4.39 5.73 -16.63
N MET A 69 3.66 4.91 -15.89
CA MET A 69 4.10 3.56 -15.57
C MET A 69 4.16 2.68 -16.81
N ASN A 70 3.13 2.75 -17.67
CA ASN A 70 3.04 1.96 -18.88
C ASN A 70 4.15 2.26 -19.91
N ALA A 71 4.64 3.50 -19.95
CA ALA A 71 5.76 3.87 -20.80
C ALA A 71 7.08 3.19 -20.38
N ILE A 72 7.26 2.94 -19.09
CA ILE A 72 8.48 2.31 -18.54
C ILE A 72 8.31 0.78 -18.46
N CYS A 73 7.19 0.35 -17.90
CA CYS A 73 6.79 -1.05 -17.74
C CYS A 73 5.47 -1.28 -18.47
N PRO A 74 5.47 -1.77 -19.73
CA PRO A 74 4.24 -2.06 -20.44
C PRO A 74 3.27 -2.91 -19.60
N LEU A 75 2.05 -2.43 -19.45
CA LEU A 75 1.03 -2.99 -18.57
C LEU A 75 -0.03 -3.76 -19.36
N ARG A 76 -0.49 -4.88 -18.83
CA ARG A 76 -1.70 -5.58 -19.26
C ARG A 76 -2.82 -5.38 -18.26
N SER A 77 -4.06 -5.39 -18.75
CA SER A 77 -5.24 -5.27 -17.91
C SER A 77 -5.40 -6.51 -16.98
N CYS A 78 -5.81 -6.25 -15.76
CA CYS A 78 -6.31 -7.21 -14.77
C CYS A 78 -7.77 -6.85 -14.37
N ALA A 79 -8.51 -6.22 -15.26
CA ALA A 79 -9.83 -5.67 -14.97
C ALA A 79 -10.90 -6.72 -14.63
N ASP A 80 -10.69 -7.99 -15.01
CA ASP A 80 -11.55 -9.14 -14.71
C ASP A 80 -11.24 -9.79 -13.35
N HIS A 81 -10.20 -9.32 -12.66
CA HIS A 81 -9.78 -9.88 -11.38
C HIS A 81 -10.90 -9.79 -10.34
N GLN A 82 -11.20 -10.94 -9.74
CA GLN A 82 -12.09 -11.07 -8.61
C GLN A 82 -11.28 -11.46 -7.37
N PHE A 83 -11.64 -10.91 -6.23
CA PHE A 83 -11.19 -11.55 -5.02
C PHE A 83 -12.37 -12.02 -4.17
N ILE A 84 -12.15 -13.12 -3.48
CA ILE A 84 -13.17 -13.80 -2.71
C ILE A 84 -12.70 -14.03 -1.29
N THR A 85 -13.65 -14.03 -0.38
CA THR A 85 -13.42 -14.24 1.06
C THR A 85 -14.06 -15.57 1.46
N TYR A 86 -13.30 -16.40 2.15
CA TYR A 86 -13.83 -17.59 2.81
C TYR A 86 -14.55 -17.19 4.11
N VAL A 87 -15.79 -17.63 4.24
CA VAL A 87 -16.61 -17.45 5.45
C VAL A 87 -16.88 -18.82 6.05
N GLU A 88 -16.19 -19.15 7.14
CA GLU A 88 -16.22 -20.48 7.77
C GLU A 88 -17.60 -20.92 8.18
N ARG A 89 -18.38 -20.04 8.88
CA ARG A 89 -19.74 -20.37 9.36
C ARG A 89 -20.70 -20.80 8.26
N ASP A 90 -20.47 -20.34 7.03
CA ASP A 90 -21.30 -20.69 5.88
C ASP A 90 -20.63 -21.79 5.04
N ASN A 91 -19.40 -22.17 5.34
CA ASN A 91 -18.53 -23.04 4.54
C ASN A 91 -18.55 -22.64 3.05
N ALA A 92 -18.40 -21.36 2.76
CA ALA A 92 -18.54 -20.81 1.41
C ALA A 92 -17.57 -19.66 1.14
N PHE A 93 -17.29 -19.46 -0.15
CA PHE A 93 -16.59 -18.29 -0.64
C PHE A 93 -17.58 -17.28 -1.22
N TYR A 94 -17.40 -16.02 -0.87
CA TYR A 94 -18.19 -14.89 -1.36
C TYR A 94 -17.28 -13.80 -1.91
N ASN A 95 -17.76 -13.08 -2.90
CA ASN A 95 -17.02 -11.95 -3.46
C ASN A 95 -16.78 -10.85 -2.42
N TYR A 96 -15.65 -10.16 -2.56
CA TYR A 96 -15.37 -8.91 -1.88
C TYR A 96 -14.90 -7.87 -2.94
N PRO A 97 -15.39 -6.63 -2.96
CA PRO A 97 -16.45 -6.08 -2.09
C PRO A 97 -17.71 -6.95 -2.05
N ILE A 98 -18.44 -6.89 -0.91
CA ILE A 98 -19.63 -7.70 -0.67
C ILE A 98 -20.62 -7.50 -1.81
N HIS A 99 -21.13 -8.60 -2.39
CA HIS A 99 -21.98 -8.57 -3.60
C HIS A 99 -23.41 -8.99 -3.29
N GLU A 100 -24.41 -8.30 -3.88
CA GLU A 100 -25.83 -8.58 -3.63
C GLU A 100 -26.24 -10.01 -3.96
N ASP A 101 -25.78 -10.55 -5.10
CA ASP A 101 -26.08 -11.94 -5.48
C ASP A 101 -25.51 -12.96 -4.48
N ASP A 102 -24.40 -12.62 -3.81
CA ASP A 102 -23.82 -13.50 -2.81
C ASP A 102 -24.62 -13.43 -1.50
N ILE A 103 -25.11 -12.25 -1.11
CA ILE A 103 -26.02 -12.10 0.04
C ILE A 103 -27.26 -12.97 -0.16
N ALA A 104 -27.86 -12.97 -1.34
CA ALA A 104 -29.05 -13.76 -1.65
C ALA A 104 -28.83 -15.28 -1.50
N ARG A 105 -27.57 -15.75 -1.55
CA ARG A 105 -27.20 -17.17 -1.39
C ARG A 105 -26.76 -17.55 0.02
N MET A 106 -26.60 -16.55 0.91
CA MET A 106 -26.19 -16.82 2.30
C MET A 106 -27.30 -17.54 3.07
N PRO A 107 -26.96 -18.50 3.95
CA PRO A 107 -27.96 -19.26 4.73
C PRO A 107 -28.88 -18.38 5.58
N ASP A 108 -28.40 -17.20 6.01
CA ASP A 108 -29.09 -16.24 6.87
C ASP A 108 -29.50 -14.94 6.13
N HIS A 109 -29.73 -15.03 4.81
CA HIS A 109 -30.02 -13.87 3.95
C HIS A 109 -31.24 -13.04 4.43
N ASP A 110 -32.30 -13.66 4.96
CA ASP A 110 -33.47 -12.95 5.46
C ASP A 110 -33.12 -12.09 6.69
N LEU A 111 -32.27 -12.61 7.59
CA LEU A 111 -31.80 -11.88 8.76
C LEU A 111 -30.86 -10.74 8.36
N ILE A 112 -29.99 -10.97 7.36
CA ILE A 112 -29.14 -9.92 6.79
C ILE A 112 -30.00 -8.81 6.19
N ALA A 113 -31.05 -9.15 5.43
CA ALA A 113 -31.97 -8.17 4.85
C ALA A 113 -32.65 -7.32 5.95
N ALA A 114 -33.13 -7.96 7.01
CA ALA A 114 -33.73 -7.25 8.15
C ALA A 114 -32.72 -6.31 8.86
N GLU A 115 -31.48 -6.76 9.11
CA GLU A 115 -30.46 -5.94 9.72
C GLU A 115 -30.07 -4.75 8.83
N ARG A 116 -29.97 -4.92 7.51
CA ARG A 116 -29.70 -3.83 6.56
C ARG A 116 -30.82 -2.78 6.54
N GLN A 117 -32.09 -3.20 6.66
CA GLN A 117 -33.22 -2.27 6.76
C GLN A 117 -33.22 -1.49 8.08
N ALA A 118 -32.76 -2.12 9.15
CA ALA A 118 -32.68 -1.52 10.48
C ALA A 118 -31.37 -0.75 10.72
N ALA A 119 -30.44 -0.75 9.78
CA ALA A 119 -29.14 -0.13 9.93
C ALA A 119 -29.26 1.38 10.23
N SER A 120 -28.58 1.84 11.28
CA SER A 120 -28.68 3.23 11.79
C SER A 120 -28.00 4.28 10.91
N GLY A 121 -27.26 3.86 9.89
CA GLY A 121 -26.39 4.72 9.12
C GLY A 121 -25.05 4.97 9.81
N VAL A 122 -24.23 5.87 9.27
CA VAL A 122 -22.82 6.07 9.68
C VAL A 122 -22.52 7.46 10.21
N ALA A 123 -23.51 8.34 10.28
CA ALA A 123 -23.30 9.75 10.64
C ALA A 123 -22.66 9.93 12.03
N GLU A 124 -23.02 9.07 12.99
CA GLU A 124 -22.54 9.13 14.38
C GLU A 124 -21.40 8.12 14.65
N ALA A 125 -21.00 7.34 13.65
CA ALA A 125 -19.98 6.32 13.83
C ALA A 125 -18.62 6.93 14.16
N LYS A 126 -17.94 6.43 15.18
CA LYS A 126 -16.66 6.94 15.70
C LYS A 126 -15.48 6.03 15.39
N ASN A 127 -15.75 4.81 14.99
CA ASN A 127 -14.75 3.77 14.75
C ASN A 127 -15.22 2.81 13.64
N LEU A 128 -14.33 1.92 13.24
CA LEU A 128 -14.56 0.97 12.15
C LEU A 128 -15.74 0.03 12.43
N GLU A 129 -15.91 -0.44 13.66
CA GLU A 129 -16.99 -1.35 14.02
C GLU A 129 -18.36 -0.67 13.87
N GLU A 130 -18.53 0.51 14.47
CA GLU A 130 -19.76 1.30 14.37
C GLU A 130 -20.09 1.65 12.91
N TYR A 131 -19.07 2.03 12.14
CA TYR A 131 -19.22 2.36 10.73
C TYR A 131 -19.74 1.18 9.90
N TRP A 132 -19.13 0.00 10.06
CA TRP A 132 -19.53 -1.18 9.31
C TRP A 132 -20.91 -1.70 9.73
N ILE A 133 -21.17 -1.80 11.04
CA ILE A 133 -22.48 -2.26 11.55
C ILE A 133 -23.58 -1.28 11.14
N GLY A 134 -23.32 0.02 11.27
CA GLY A 134 -24.26 1.05 10.82
C GLY A 134 -24.52 1.07 9.31
N SER A 135 -23.58 0.55 8.52
CA SER A 135 -23.73 0.46 7.05
C SER A 135 -24.50 -0.78 6.60
N VAL A 136 -24.11 -1.97 7.06
CA VAL A 136 -24.50 -3.24 6.45
C VAL A 136 -25.13 -4.23 7.43
N GLY A 137 -25.17 -3.91 8.72
CA GLY A 137 -25.64 -4.77 9.79
C GLY A 137 -24.55 -5.65 10.38
N ARG A 138 -24.87 -6.22 11.55
CA ARG A 138 -23.94 -7.01 12.38
C ARG A 138 -23.46 -8.28 11.66
N ARG A 139 -24.36 -8.99 10.96
CA ARG A 139 -24.05 -10.29 10.32
C ARG A 139 -23.02 -10.17 9.21
N LEU A 140 -23.14 -9.19 8.32
CA LEU A 140 -22.14 -8.95 7.29
C LEU A 140 -20.83 -8.47 7.86
N TYR A 141 -20.86 -7.61 8.89
CA TYR A 141 -19.67 -7.22 9.63
C TYR A 141 -18.93 -8.43 10.22
N ASP A 142 -19.64 -9.32 10.93
CA ASP A 142 -19.05 -10.52 11.54
C ASP A 142 -18.48 -11.50 10.50
N LYS A 143 -19.11 -11.61 9.31
CA LYS A 143 -18.66 -12.50 8.24
C LYS A 143 -17.39 -12.02 7.52
N PHE A 144 -17.24 -10.71 7.31
CA PHE A 144 -16.22 -10.19 6.43
C PHE A 144 -15.16 -9.33 7.11
N ILE A 145 -15.50 -8.68 8.23
CA ILE A 145 -14.71 -7.58 8.78
C ILE A 145 -14.14 -7.86 10.15
N ASP A 146 -14.94 -8.36 11.08
CA ASP A 146 -14.58 -8.44 12.50
C ASP A 146 -13.21 -9.10 12.73
N LYS A 147 -13.10 -10.38 12.43
CA LYS A 147 -11.88 -11.15 12.65
C LYS A 147 -10.76 -10.79 11.69
N TYR A 148 -11.12 -10.38 10.44
CA TYR A 148 -10.13 -9.94 9.46
C TYR A 148 -9.35 -8.72 9.98
N ASN A 149 -10.06 -7.69 10.43
CA ASN A 149 -9.41 -6.45 10.89
C ASN A 149 -8.67 -6.65 12.21
N LYS A 150 -9.21 -7.43 13.15
CA LYS A 150 -8.49 -7.80 14.38
C LYS A 150 -7.12 -8.43 14.07
N LYS A 151 -7.07 -9.38 13.12
CA LYS A 151 -5.81 -9.96 12.65
C LYS A 151 -4.93 -8.94 11.93
N MET A 152 -5.53 -8.20 10.98
CA MET A 152 -4.82 -7.24 10.14
C MET A 152 -4.04 -6.21 10.96
N TRP A 153 -4.64 -5.74 12.05
CA TRP A 153 -4.12 -4.66 12.87
C TRP A 153 -3.55 -5.12 14.21
N LEU A 154 -3.60 -6.43 14.49
CA LEU A 154 -3.19 -7.02 15.78
C LEU A 154 -3.87 -6.32 16.96
N VAL A 155 -5.17 -6.16 16.88
CA VAL A 155 -6.03 -5.59 17.92
C VAL A 155 -7.06 -6.60 18.40
N ASP A 156 -7.44 -6.50 19.66
CA ASP A 156 -8.49 -7.35 20.23
C ASP A 156 -9.89 -6.82 19.91
N ASP A 157 -10.00 -5.52 19.61
CA ASP A 157 -11.26 -4.82 19.42
C ASP A 157 -11.15 -3.80 18.26
N ASN A 158 -12.05 -3.91 17.28
CA ASN A 158 -12.12 -3.02 16.12
C ASN A 158 -12.63 -1.60 16.46
N SER A 159 -13.20 -1.39 17.63
CA SER A 159 -13.55 -0.04 18.11
C SER A 159 -12.32 0.85 18.32
N ARG A 160 -11.13 0.26 18.42
CA ARG A 160 -9.85 0.98 18.48
C ARG A 160 -9.40 1.57 17.16
N ILE A 161 -9.98 1.11 16.03
CA ILE A 161 -9.65 1.62 14.70
C ILE A 161 -10.55 2.84 14.44
N ASP A 162 -10.03 4.02 14.73
CA ASP A 162 -10.76 5.30 14.73
C ASP A 162 -10.31 6.27 13.61
N THR A 163 -9.39 5.81 12.74
CA THR A 163 -8.93 6.58 11.57
C THR A 163 -8.87 5.69 10.33
N PHE A 164 -9.82 5.87 9.42
CA PHE A 164 -9.89 5.17 8.14
C PHE A 164 -10.69 6.03 7.15
N ASN A 165 -10.72 5.63 5.87
CA ASN A 165 -11.49 6.35 4.87
C ASN A 165 -12.99 6.16 5.11
N TRP A 166 -13.64 7.22 5.56
CA TRP A 166 -15.08 7.26 5.78
C TRP A 166 -15.81 7.68 4.51
N SER A 167 -16.81 6.91 4.12
CA SER A 167 -17.82 7.39 3.16
C SER A 167 -19.04 7.87 3.93
N PRO A 168 -19.55 9.06 3.69
CA PRO A 168 -20.75 9.56 4.37
C PRO A 168 -22.00 8.70 4.05
N LYS A 169 -21.93 7.90 2.99
CA LYS A 169 -23.00 6.96 2.59
C LYS A 169 -22.85 5.58 3.20
N GLY A 170 -21.77 5.30 3.94
CA GLY A 170 -21.46 3.98 4.45
C GLY A 170 -20.80 3.05 3.43
N VAL A 171 -20.76 1.76 3.73
CA VAL A 171 -20.25 0.73 2.85
C VAL A 171 -21.20 0.47 1.70
N THR A 172 -20.68 0.49 0.47
CA THR A 172 -21.46 0.16 -0.71
C THR A 172 -21.45 -1.35 -0.94
N ILE A 173 -22.65 -1.95 -0.99
CA ILE A 173 -22.82 -3.32 -1.48
C ILE A 173 -22.74 -3.28 -3.00
N LYS A 174 -21.93 -4.16 -3.58
CA LYS A 174 -21.70 -4.22 -5.01
C LYS A 174 -22.82 -4.94 -5.73
N SER A 175 -23.15 -4.48 -6.93
CA SER A 175 -24.05 -5.16 -7.87
C SER A 175 -23.40 -5.16 -9.28
N GLY A 176 -23.90 -6.02 -10.19
CA GLY A 176 -23.40 -6.10 -11.55
C GLY A 176 -22.08 -6.91 -11.67
N PRO A 177 -21.05 -6.43 -12.38
CA PRO A 177 -19.81 -7.18 -12.59
C PRO A 177 -19.12 -7.58 -11.29
N ARG A 178 -18.60 -8.81 -11.22
CA ARG A 178 -17.91 -9.35 -10.03
C ARG A 178 -16.45 -8.92 -9.89
N ALA A 179 -15.92 -8.22 -10.89
CA ALA A 179 -14.57 -7.67 -10.81
C ALA A 179 -14.38 -6.82 -9.55
N ALA A 180 -13.26 -6.97 -8.87
CA ALA A 180 -13.04 -6.31 -7.57
C ALA A 180 -12.89 -4.80 -7.70
N TRP A 181 -12.23 -4.35 -8.76
CA TRP A 181 -11.94 -2.93 -9.04
C TRP A 181 -12.39 -2.55 -10.45
N ASP A 182 -13.63 -2.15 -10.58
CA ASP A 182 -14.24 -1.70 -11.84
C ASP A 182 -14.28 -0.17 -11.98
N THR A 183 -13.87 0.56 -10.97
CA THR A 183 -13.79 2.03 -10.95
C THR A 183 -12.37 2.57 -11.17
N ALA A 184 -11.39 1.68 -11.29
CA ALA A 184 -9.98 2.02 -11.51
C ALA A 184 -9.39 1.19 -12.65
N MET A 185 -8.34 1.74 -13.29
CA MET A 185 -7.50 0.96 -14.21
C MET A 185 -6.70 -0.04 -13.39
N SER A 186 -7.04 -1.32 -13.53
CA SER A 186 -6.36 -2.44 -12.86
C SER A 186 -5.45 -3.14 -13.85
N ALA A 187 -4.16 -3.20 -13.56
CA ALA A 187 -3.15 -3.72 -14.49
C ALA A 187 -1.95 -4.37 -13.77
N TYR A 188 -1.14 -5.10 -14.53
CA TYR A 188 0.13 -5.65 -14.07
C TYR A 188 1.14 -5.67 -15.25
N PRO A 189 2.45 -5.53 -15.02
CA PRO A 189 3.45 -5.59 -16.09
C PRO A 189 3.40 -6.88 -16.92
N TYR A 190 3.62 -6.77 -18.22
CA TYR A 190 3.80 -7.94 -19.10
C TYR A 190 5.05 -8.74 -18.74
N ALA A 191 6.09 -8.07 -18.25
CA ALA A 191 7.36 -8.70 -17.92
C ALA A 191 7.19 -9.68 -16.74
N ALA A 192 7.84 -10.85 -16.85
CA ALA A 192 7.76 -11.88 -15.80
C ALA A 192 8.39 -11.42 -14.47
N ASP A 193 9.34 -10.50 -14.52
CA ASP A 193 9.97 -9.84 -13.38
C ASP A 193 9.21 -8.58 -12.91
N GLY A 194 7.97 -8.41 -13.36
CA GLY A 194 7.05 -7.39 -12.91
C GLY A 194 7.59 -5.97 -13.06
N TYR A 195 7.69 -5.25 -11.94
CA TYR A 195 8.12 -3.84 -11.91
C TYR A 195 9.64 -3.65 -11.86
N ASN A 196 10.47 -4.68 -11.97
CA ASN A 196 11.92 -4.54 -11.78
C ASN A 196 12.54 -3.51 -12.74
N ARG A 197 12.09 -3.52 -14.01
CA ARG A 197 12.51 -2.52 -14.99
C ARG A 197 12.20 -1.08 -14.57
N TYR A 198 11.08 -0.84 -13.87
CA TYR A 198 10.72 0.49 -13.38
C TYR A 198 11.79 1.03 -12.44
N PHE A 199 12.27 0.22 -11.51
CA PHE A 199 13.29 0.64 -10.55
C PHE A 199 14.63 0.93 -11.22
N ASP A 200 15.00 0.16 -12.24
CA ASP A 200 16.24 0.37 -12.99
C ASP A 200 16.16 1.66 -13.80
N VAL A 201 15.11 1.85 -14.60
CA VAL A 201 14.95 3.01 -15.49
C VAL A 201 14.72 4.31 -14.68
N SER A 202 13.90 4.27 -13.64
CA SER A 202 13.57 5.47 -12.84
C SER A 202 14.74 6.02 -12.04
N THR A 203 15.83 5.26 -11.91
CA THR A 203 17.02 5.67 -11.16
C THR A 203 18.26 5.82 -12.05
N GLU A 204 18.13 5.59 -13.36
CA GLU A 204 19.21 5.76 -14.32
C GLU A 204 19.67 7.23 -14.35
N GLY A 205 20.95 7.46 -14.06
CA GLY A 205 21.53 8.80 -13.97
C GLY A 205 21.64 9.36 -12.54
N ALA A 206 21.11 8.67 -11.53
CA ALA A 206 21.34 9.03 -10.13
C ALA A 206 22.54 8.27 -9.54
N ARG A 207 23.15 8.83 -8.50
CA ARG A 207 24.08 8.10 -7.62
C ARG A 207 23.29 7.24 -6.67
N ILE A 208 23.39 5.91 -6.78
CA ILE A 208 22.67 4.97 -5.93
C ILE A 208 23.61 4.36 -4.89
N LEU A 209 23.26 4.45 -3.61
CA LEU A 209 23.97 3.87 -2.48
C LEU A 209 23.07 2.78 -1.87
N LEU A 210 23.28 1.54 -2.29
CA LEU A 210 22.61 0.35 -1.73
C LEU A 210 23.35 -0.16 -0.49
N SER A 211 22.66 -1.00 0.31
CA SER A 211 23.19 -1.54 1.58
C SER A 211 23.73 -0.45 2.51
N THR A 212 23.19 0.75 2.37
CA THR A 212 23.68 1.96 3.05
C THR A 212 22.62 2.49 4.02
N ARG A 213 22.98 2.63 5.28
CA ARG A 213 22.11 3.22 6.31
C ARG A 213 22.59 4.62 6.65
N ILE A 214 21.65 5.54 6.77
CA ILE A 214 21.92 6.85 7.34
C ILE A 214 22.03 6.68 8.85
N GLU A 215 23.16 7.10 9.42
CA GLU A 215 23.49 6.93 10.82
C GLU A 215 22.86 8.01 11.69
N ARG A 216 22.79 9.23 11.16
CA ARG A 216 22.27 10.41 11.85
C ARG A 216 21.69 11.41 10.85
N TYR A 217 20.67 12.15 11.29
CA TYR A 217 20.03 13.24 10.56
C TYR A 217 20.26 14.56 11.29
N ASP A 218 20.56 15.61 10.55
CA ASP A 218 20.54 17.00 11.00
C ASP A 218 19.64 17.75 10.00
N VAL A 219 18.36 17.76 10.31
CA VAL A 219 17.33 18.26 9.39
C VAL A 219 17.47 19.74 9.11
N ASP A 220 17.87 20.54 10.11
CA ASP A 220 18.06 21.99 9.98
C ASP A 220 19.28 22.33 9.11
N ALA A 221 20.36 21.57 9.27
CA ALA A 221 21.57 21.73 8.46
C ALA A 221 21.50 21.05 7.09
N ARG A 222 20.40 20.37 6.75
CA ARG A 222 20.24 19.58 5.52
C ARG A 222 21.34 18.54 5.36
N ALA A 223 21.70 17.89 6.46
CA ALA A 223 22.83 16.99 6.52
C ALA A 223 22.45 15.61 7.04
N VAL A 224 23.16 14.62 6.52
CA VAL A 224 23.10 13.22 6.97
C VAL A 224 24.52 12.69 7.18
N TRP A 225 24.67 11.66 8.00
CA TRP A 225 25.93 10.92 8.16
C TRP A 225 25.80 9.55 7.49
N ILE A 226 26.75 9.26 6.62
CA ILE A 226 26.88 8.01 5.88
C ILE A 226 28.33 7.57 5.97
N ASP A 227 28.57 6.38 6.46
CA ASP A 227 29.93 5.82 6.69
C ASP A 227 30.82 6.76 7.52
N GLY A 228 30.23 7.39 8.56
CA GLY A 228 30.91 8.36 9.44
C GLY A 228 31.11 9.74 8.83
N GLU A 229 30.82 9.96 7.56
CA GLU A 229 31.00 11.23 6.87
C GLU A 229 29.73 12.08 6.85
N LYS A 230 29.86 13.37 7.18
CA LYS A 230 28.79 14.35 7.04
C LYS A 230 28.64 14.75 5.57
N ARG A 231 27.42 14.58 5.03
CA ARG A 231 27.05 15.02 3.67
C ARG A 231 25.87 15.99 3.74
N THR A 232 25.97 17.08 2.99
CA THR A 232 24.94 18.14 2.92
C THR A 232 24.29 18.19 1.55
N PHE A 233 23.01 18.56 1.50
CA PHE A 233 22.22 18.64 0.28
C PHE A 233 21.39 19.91 0.26
N ASP A 234 21.02 20.38 -0.92
CA ASP A 234 20.10 21.52 -1.07
C ASP A 234 18.67 21.15 -0.74
N LEU A 235 18.29 19.88 -0.99
CA LEU A 235 16.96 19.32 -0.76
C LEU A 235 17.06 17.87 -0.28
N ILE A 236 16.12 17.46 0.57
CA ILE A 236 15.98 16.08 1.02
C ILE A 236 14.55 15.59 0.74
N VAL A 237 14.42 14.44 0.08
CA VAL A 237 13.14 13.71 -0.07
C VAL A 237 13.23 12.44 0.76
N SER A 238 12.40 12.36 1.80
CA SER A 238 12.36 11.22 2.70
C SER A 238 11.16 10.33 2.39
N THR A 239 11.40 9.03 2.29
CA THR A 239 10.32 8.03 2.24
C THR A 239 10.28 7.15 3.49
N VAL A 240 11.15 7.43 4.47
CA VAL A 240 11.14 6.75 5.76
C VAL A 240 10.17 7.42 6.73
N SER A 241 9.79 6.71 7.77
CA SER A 241 8.88 7.22 8.80
C SER A 241 9.40 8.53 9.41
N PRO A 242 8.57 9.58 9.55
CA PRO A 242 9.00 10.92 9.96
C PRO A 242 9.65 10.98 11.35
N ASP A 243 9.30 10.08 12.27
CA ASP A 243 9.92 9.97 13.59
C ASP A 243 11.43 9.68 13.53
N VAL A 244 11.87 8.97 12.50
CA VAL A 244 13.28 8.61 12.28
C VAL A 244 14.13 9.84 12.01
N LEU A 245 13.61 10.82 11.26
CA LEU A 245 14.33 12.05 10.93
C LEU A 245 14.65 12.93 12.16
N PHE A 246 13.86 12.79 13.22
CA PHE A 246 13.93 13.57 14.46
C PHE A 246 14.32 12.73 15.68
N ASP A 247 15.02 11.61 15.45
CA ASP A 247 15.49 10.70 16.52
C ASP A 247 14.38 10.31 17.51
N ARG A 248 13.13 10.17 17.00
CA ARG A 248 11.94 9.78 17.78
C ARG A 248 11.66 10.68 18.99
N CYS A 249 11.96 11.97 18.91
CA CYS A 249 11.85 12.93 20.02
C CYS A 249 10.45 13.00 20.68
N TYR A 250 9.39 12.59 19.97
CA TYR A 250 8.01 12.46 20.51
C TYR A 250 7.57 11.01 20.72
N GLY A 251 8.46 10.05 20.48
CA GLY A 251 8.17 8.61 20.52
C GLY A 251 8.10 7.98 19.12
N GLU A 252 8.15 6.65 19.08
CA GLU A 252 8.16 5.88 17.84
C GLU A 252 6.75 5.78 17.24
N LEU A 253 6.62 6.05 15.95
CA LEU A 253 5.42 5.78 15.15
C LEU A 253 5.28 4.28 14.89
N LYS A 254 4.11 3.73 15.15
CA LYS A 254 3.85 2.28 15.10
C LYS A 254 3.39 1.81 13.73
N PHE A 255 3.83 0.62 13.39
CA PHE A 255 3.51 -0.05 12.12
C PHE A 255 3.12 -1.51 12.37
N ILE A 256 2.33 -2.06 11.49
CA ILE A 256 2.15 -3.50 11.35
C ILE A 256 2.99 -4.01 10.19
N GLY A 257 3.71 -5.09 10.43
CA GLY A 257 4.47 -5.84 9.45
C GLY A 257 3.73 -7.06 8.92
N ARG A 258 4.46 -7.90 8.20
CA ARG A 258 3.96 -9.14 7.62
C ARG A 258 5.04 -10.19 7.64
N ASP A 259 4.70 -11.38 8.14
CA ASP A 259 5.44 -12.59 7.86
C ASP A 259 4.90 -13.21 6.58
N PHE A 260 5.81 -13.59 5.69
CA PHE A 260 5.48 -14.01 4.35
C PHE A 260 6.00 -15.42 4.08
N HIS A 261 5.08 -16.36 3.87
CA HIS A 261 5.40 -17.75 3.59
C HIS A 261 5.12 -18.09 2.13
N LYS A 262 6.04 -18.85 1.53
CA LYS A 262 6.00 -19.29 0.13
C LYS A 262 5.72 -20.79 0.10
N ILE A 263 4.68 -21.21 -0.62
CA ILE A 263 4.27 -22.59 -0.74
C ILE A 263 4.10 -22.92 -2.23
N VAL A 264 4.84 -23.93 -2.71
CA VAL A 264 4.69 -24.41 -4.09
C VAL A 264 3.77 -25.63 -4.10
N PHE A 265 2.77 -25.62 -4.98
CA PHE A 265 1.83 -26.71 -5.19
C PHE A 265 2.12 -27.45 -6.50
N PRO A 266 1.94 -28.79 -6.54
CA PRO A 266 2.19 -29.62 -7.71
C PRO A 266 1.01 -29.58 -8.70
N THR A 267 0.52 -28.39 -9.01
CA THR A 267 -0.57 -28.15 -9.97
C THR A 267 -0.31 -26.86 -10.72
N GLU A 268 -0.81 -26.75 -11.94
CA GLU A 268 -0.61 -25.56 -12.74
C GLU A 268 -1.29 -24.33 -12.15
N HIS A 269 -2.52 -24.46 -11.65
CA HIS A 269 -3.29 -23.42 -10.96
C HIS A 269 -3.99 -24.00 -9.75
N LEU A 270 -4.08 -23.20 -8.67
CA LEU A 270 -4.79 -23.56 -7.45
C LEU A 270 -6.13 -22.81 -7.34
N PHE A 271 -6.15 -21.54 -7.73
CA PHE A 271 -7.34 -20.70 -7.63
C PHE A 271 -8.15 -20.69 -8.93
N PRO A 272 -9.46 -20.38 -8.88
CA PRO A 272 -10.29 -20.18 -10.06
C PRO A 272 -9.66 -19.16 -11.03
N GLU A 273 -10.08 -19.17 -12.29
CA GLU A 273 -9.44 -18.43 -13.38
C GLU A 273 -9.24 -16.94 -13.08
N HIS A 274 -10.26 -16.24 -12.62
CA HIS A 274 -10.23 -14.81 -12.34
C HIS A 274 -9.88 -14.45 -10.89
N VAL A 275 -9.56 -15.44 -10.06
CA VAL A 275 -9.22 -15.23 -8.65
C VAL A 275 -7.71 -15.24 -8.47
N TYR A 276 -7.13 -14.10 -8.11
CA TYR A 276 -5.70 -13.93 -7.97
C TYR A 276 -5.25 -14.06 -6.52
N PHE A 277 -6.14 -13.73 -5.58
CA PHE A 277 -5.92 -13.94 -4.15
C PHE A 277 -7.23 -14.20 -3.40
N LEU A 278 -7.08 -14.90 -2.28
CA LEU A 278 -8.16 -15.26 -1.37
C LEU A 278 -7.99 -14.52 -0.06
N TYR A 279 -9.08 -13.98 0.48
CA TYR A 279 -9.14 -13.45 1.84
C TYR A 279 -9.71 -14.48 2.81
N TYR A 280 -9.23 -14.40 4.05
CA TYR A 280 -9.68 -15.25 5.14
C TYR A 280 -10.09 -14.36 6.32
N ALA A 281 -11.38 -14.35 6.63
CA ALA A 281 -11.99 -13.47 7.63
C ALA A 281 -12.34 -14.18 8.94
N ASN A 282 -11.78 -15.37 9.20
CA ASN A 282 -12.07 -16.18 10.39
C ASN A 282 -10.86 -16.26 11.33
N ASP A 283 -10.70 -17.38 12.10
CA ASP A 283 -9.66 -17.52 13.12
C ASP A 283 -8.28 -17.95 12.58
N GLU A 284 -8.13 -18.21 11.28
CA GLU A 284 -6.83 -18.49 10.70
C GLU A 284 -5.84 -17.35 10.98
N PRO A 285 -4.56 -17.64 11.27
CA PRO A 285 -3.57 -16.59 11.59
C PRO A 285 -3.22 -15.70 10.39
N PHE A 286 -3.48 -16.17 9.16
CA PHE A 286 -3.20 -15.43 7.94
C PHE A 286 -4.42 -14.64 7.45
N THR A 287 -4.18 -13.56 6.73
CA THR A 287 -5.23 -12.72 6.16
C THR A 287 -5.54 -13.05 4.71
N ARG A 288 -4.53 -13.50 3.95
CA ARG A 288 -4.72 -13.81 2.52
C ARG A 288 -3.69 -14.80 1.97
N LEU A 289 -4.11 -15.43 0.89
CA LEU A 289 -3.27 -16.26 0.01
C LEU A 289 -3.25 -15.61 -1.38
N VAL A 290 -2.07 -15.56 -2.01
CA VAL A 290 -1.87 -14.95 -3.34
C VAL A 290 -1.29 -15.98 -4.30
N GLU A 291 -1.93 -16.24 -5.44
CA GLU A 291 -1.38 -17.07 -6.51
C GLU A 291 -0.68 -16.18 -7.54
N TYR A 292 0.63 -16.03 -7.43
CA TYR A 292 1.41 -15.06 -8.23
C TYR A 292 1.38 -15.33 -9.72
N LYS A 293 1.20 -16.59 -10.15
CA LYS A 293 1.09 -16.95 -11.56
C LYS A 293 -0.06 -16.22 -12.26
N LYS A 294 -1.14 -15.92 -11.53
CA LYS A 294 -2.29 -15.14 -12.05
C LYS A 294 -1.87 -13.73 -12.48
N PHE A 295 -0.94 -13.10 -11.73
CA PHE A 295 -0.38 -11.80 -12.08
C PHE A 295 0.70 -11.89 -13.17
N THR A 296 1.65 -12.82 -13.01
CA THR A 296 2.88 -12.86 -13.82
C THR A 296 2.72 -13.60 -15.14
N HIS A 297 1.67 -14.42 -15.28
CA HIS A 297 1.47 -15.38 -16.37
C HIS A 297 2.68 -16.31 -16.59
N HIS A 298 3.43 -16.55 -15.50
CA HIS A 298 4.57 -17.48 -15.50
C HIS A 298 4.13 -18.89 -15.88
N LYS A 299 4.81 -19.46 -16.86
CA LYS A 299 4.50 -20.82 -17.35
C LYS A 299 5.29 -21.86 -16.55
N SER A 300 4.59 -22.71 -15.83
CA SER A 300 5.16 -23.81 -15.03
C SER A 300 4.07 -24.84 -14.76
N PRO A 301 4.39 -26.14 -14.66
CA PRO A 301 3.44 -27.17 -14.22
C PRO A 301 3.09 -27.08 -12.72
N THR A 302 3.81 -26.24 -11.98
CA THR A 302 3.60 -25.99 -10.55
C THR A 302 3.21 -24.52 -10.33
N THR A 303 2.58 -24.20 -9.19
CA THR A 303 2.23 -22.82 -8.85
C THR A 303 2.73 -22.42 -7.47
N LEU A 304 3.19 -21.17 -7.33
CA LEU A 304 3.59 -20.55 -6.08
C LEU A 304 2.43 -19.77 -5.48
N VAL A 305 2.11 -20.07 -4.23
CA VAL A 305 1.19 -19.29 -3.40
C VAL A 305 1.96 -18.65 -2.26
N GLY A 306 1.75 -17.34 -2.09
CA GLY A 306 2.21 -16.59 -0.93
C GLY A 306 1.14 -16.52 0.13
N MET A 307 1.50 -16.77 1.38
CA MET A 307 0.63 -16.63 2.55
C MET A 307 1.12 -15.47 3.42
N GLU A 308 0.23 -14.55 3.76
CA GLU A 308 0.54 -13.36 4.54
C GLU A 308 -0.04 -13.45 5.94
N ILE A 309 0.84 -13.38 6.95
CA ILE A 309 0.48 -13.36 8.36
C ILE A 309 0.84 -11.97 8.93
N PRO A 310 -0.13 -11.22 9.46
CA PRO A 310 0.17 -9.97 10.17
C PRO A 310 1.09 -10.21 11.36
N SER A 311 2.10 -9.37 11.51
CA SER A 311 3.09 -9.49 12.58
C SER A 311 3.66 -8.12 12.96
N LEU A 312 4.50 -8.08 13.98
CA LEU A 312 5.26 -6.87 14.34
C LEU A 312 6.62 -6.80 13.59
N ASN A 313 6.87 -7.74 12.67
CA ASN A 313 8.10 -7.76 11.89
C ASN A 313 8.01 -6.82 10.68
N GLY A 314 8.87 -5.80 10.66
CA GLY A 314 8.93 -4.80 9.59
C GLY A 314 7.86 -3.69 9.72
N LYS A 315 8.00 -2.67 8.89
CA LYS A 315 7.15 -1.46 8.87
C LYS A 315 6.38 -1.38 7.54
N HIS A 316 5.32 -2.22 7.39
CA HIS A 316 4.56 -2.25 6.13
C HIS A 316 3.40 -1.26 6.12
N TYR A 317 2.65 -1.19 7.21
CA TYR A 317 1.41 -0.40 7.28
C TYR A 317 1.37 0.45 8.54
N PRO A 318 1.27 1.79 8.42
CA PRO A 318 0.97 2.69 9.55
C PRO A 318 -0.34 2.27 10.24
N LEU A 319 -0.37 2.35 11.57
CA LEU A 319 -1.58 2.03 12.31
C LEU A 319 -2.68 3.08 12.11
N PRO A 320 -3.93 2.67 11.87
CA PRO A 320 -5.05 3.57 11.63
C PRO A 320 -5.69 4.05 12.95
N PHE A 321 -4.87 4.56 13.86
CA PHE A 321 -5.31 5.12 15.13
C PHE A 321 -5.12 6.63 15.13
N LYS A 322 -6.12 7.37 15.62
CA LYS A 322 -6.06 8.82 15.73
C LYS A 322 -4.84 9.27 16.56
N SER A 323 -4.53 8.55 17.64
CA SER A 323 -3.35 8.83 18.46
C SER A 323 -2.03 8.77 17.67
N GLU A 324 -1.90 7.79 16.78
CA GLU A 324 -0.71 7.65 15.92
C GLU A 324 -0.67 8.74 14.83
N GLN A 325 -1.84 9.10 14.28
CA GLN A 325 -1.95 10.22 13.32
C GLN A 325 -1.63 11.57 13.99
N ASP A 326 -2.09 11.78 15.23
CA ASP A 326 -1.77 12.97 16.01
C ASP A 326 -0.27 13.05 16.35
N LEU A 327 0.36 11.91 16.63
CA LEU A 327 1.82 11.82 16.83
C LEU A 327 2.57 12.15 15.52
N ALA A 328 2.12 11.62 14.39
CA ALA A 328 2.71 11.92 13.08
C ALA A 328 2.62 13.41 12.74
N ARG A 329 1.48 14.07 13.02
CA ARG A 329 1.33 15.51 12.82
C ARG A 329 2.34 16.34 13.60
N LYS A 330 2.72 15.93 14.83
CA LYS A 330 3.78 16.61 15.60
C LYS A 330 5.13 16.56 14.86
N TYR A 331 5.47 15.44 14.24
CA TYR A 331 6.67 15.30 13.43
C TYR A 331 6.60 16.14 12.16
N PHE A 332 5.45 16.13 11.47
CA PHE A 332 5.28 16.97 10.28
C PHE A 332 5.41 18.46 10.60
N ALA A 333 4.97 18.90 11.78
CA ALA A 333 5.12 20.29 12.21
C ALA A 333 6.60 20.71 12.45
N LEU A 334 7.51 19.74 12.64
CA LEU A 334 8.95 19.99 12.75
C LEU A 334 9.68 20.04 11.40
N MET A 335 9.01 19.62 10.31
CA MET A 335 9.67 19.49 9.00
C MET A 335 10.06 20.85 8.43
N PRO A 336 11.37 21.13 8.20
CA PRO A 336 11.79 22.37 7.58
C PRO A 336 11.51 22.38 6.08
N GLU A 337 11.59 23.56 5.48
CA GLU A 337 11.18 23.81 4.09
C GLU A 337 11.88 22.99 3.02
N HIS A 338 13.07 22.56 3.26
CA HIS A 338 13.90 21.80 2.32
C HIS A 338 13.80 20.28 2.48
N ILE A 339 12.80 19.79 3.24
CA ILE A 339 12.51 18.36 3.37
C ILE A 339 11.10 18.07 2.88
N TYR A 340 10.96 17.11 1.98
CA TYR A 340 9.68 16.51 1.59
C TYR A 340 9.60 15.11 2.16
N SER A 341 8.45 14.75 2.73
CA SER A 341 8.17 13.40 3.23
C SER A 341 7.02 12.81 2.41
N ILE A 342 7.30 11.75 1.65
CA ILE A 342 6.38 11.12 0.69
C ILE A 342 6.37 9.60 0.84
N GLY A 343 5.43 8.95 0.16
CA GLY A 343 5.24 7.51 0.21
C GLY A 343 4.53 7.06 1.49
N ARG A 344 4.16 5.79 1.55
CA ARG A 344 3.34 5.24 2.64
C ARG A 344 3.94 5.48 4.03
N ALA A 345 5.21 5.18 4.22
CA ALA A 345 5.88 5.38 5.51
C ALA A 345 6.20 6.86 5.75
N GLY A 346 6.69 7.59 4.75
CA GLY A 346 7.02 9.01 4.87
C GLY A 346 5.82 9.88 5.17
N SER A 347 4.67 9.62 4.52
CA SER A 347 3.41 10.33 4.78
C SER A 347 2.65 9.77 6.00
N TYR A 348 3.11 8.68 6.59
CA TYR A 348 2.43 7.93 7.64
C TYR A 348 0.97 7.63 7.30
N ARG A 349 0.72 7.09 6.10
CA ARG A 349 -0.62 6.77 5.59
C ARG A 349 -0.73 5.36 5.07
N TYR A 350 -1.71 4.61 5.59
CA TYR A 350 -2.01 3.24 5.19
C TYR A 350 -2.45 3.13 3.73
N GLY A 351 -3.34 4.03 3.30
CA GLY A 351 -4.07 3.91 2.04
C GLY A 351 -3.27 4.30 0.78
N LEU A 352 -1.96 4.58 0.88
CA LEU A 352 -1.15 4.90 -0.29
C LEU A 352 -0.65 3.62 -0.99
N ASP A 353 -1.02 3.46 -2.26
CA ASP A 353 -0.55 2.41 -3.14
C ASP A 353 0.58 2.88 -4.08
N ILE A 354 0.94 2.08 -5.08
CA ILE A 354 2.07 2.36 -5.98
C ILE A 354 1.79 3.63 -6.79
N ASP A 355 0.58 3.78 -7.29
CA ASP A 355 0.13 4.94 -8.07
C ASP A 355 0.16 6.23 -7.25
N ASP A 356 -0.37 6.20 -6.02
CA ASP A 356 -0.33 7.35 -5.10
C ASP A 356 1.11 7.80 -4.80
N CYS A 357 2.04 6.85 -4.66
CA CYS A 357 3.45 7.15 -4.46
C CYS A 357 4.09 7.85 -5.66
N ILE A 358 3.73 7.45 -6.87
CA ILE A 358 4.19 8.08 -8.12
C ILE A 358 3.59 9.48 -8.23
N GLU A 359 2.31 9.59 -8.03
CA GLU A 359 1.60 10.86 -8.09
C GLU A 359 2.15 11.87 -7.07
N GLN A 360 2.34 11.48 -5.80
CA GLN A 360 3.03 12.32 -4.81
C GLN A 360 4.38 12.84 -5.31
N ALA A 361 5.17 11.98 -5.92
CA ALA A 361 6.47 12.39 -6.47
C ALA A 361 6.32 13.42 -7.60
N MET A 362 5.32 13.26 -8.48
CA MET A 362 5.03 14.20 -9.56
C MET A 362 4.60 15.58 -9.02
N VAL A 363 3.71 15.60 -8.03
CA VAL A 363 3.24 16.84 -7.40
C VAL A 363 4.36 17.54 -6.65
N MET A 364 5.14 16.79 -5.86
CA MET A 364 6.33 17.33 -5.20
C MET A 364 7.29 17.96 -6.20
N ALA A 365 7.57 17.30 -7.31
CA ALA A 365 8.47 17.82 -8.35
C ALA A 365 7.94 19.10 -8.99
N ALA A 366 6.62 19.18 -9.23
CA ALA A 366 5.99 20.40 -9.70
C ALA A 366 6.14 21.56 -8.70
N GLN A 367 5.90 21.31 -7.42
CA GLN A 367 6.12 22.31 -6.36
C GLN A 367 7.57 22.81 -6.31
N VAL A 368 8.55 21.89 -6.41
CA VAL A 368 9.98 22.25 -6.42
C VAL A 368 10.34 23.10 -7.64
N ARG A 369 9.78 22.79 -8.81
CA ARG A 369 10.02 23.52 -10.05
C ARG A 369 9.42 24.92 -10.02
N ASP A 370 8.20 25.03 -9.55
CA ASP A 370 7.39 26.26 -9.63
C ASP A 370 7.63 27.20 -8.44
N GLY A 371 8.50 26.78 -7.49
CA GLY A 371 8.82 27.55 -6.28
C GLY A 371 7.64 27.66 -5.30
N GLY A 372 6.59 26.90 -5.54
CA GLY A 372 5.44 26.75 -4.67
C GLY A 372 5.72 25.76 -3.55
N ARG A 373 4.92 25.86 -2.49
CA ARG A 373 5.04 24.92 -1.40
C ARG A 373 3.75 24.77 -0.60
N ASP A 374 3.09 23.64 -0.78
CA ASP A 374 2.10 23.13 0.15
C ASP A 374 2.72 21.95 0.90
N TYR A 375 3.02 22.15 2.16
CA TYR A 375 3.56 21.08 2.99
C TYR A 375 2.73 20.89 4.26
N PRO A 376 2.50 19.64 4.69
CA PRO A 376 2.90 18.40 4.03
C PRO A 376 2.26 18.26 2.66
N VAL A 377 2.94 17.62 1.71
CA VAL A 377 2.39 17.36 0.38
C VAL A 377 0.97 16.85 0.58
N PRO A 378 -0.05 17.63 0.17
CA PRO A 378 -1.40 17.40 0.65
C PRO A 378 -1.90 16.07 0.14
N VAL A 379 -1.93 15.10 1.03
CA VAL A 379 -2.47 13.78 0.75
C VAL A 379 -3.99 13.82 0.83
N GLU A 380 -4.57 14.86 1.40
CA GLU A 380 -6.01 15.12 1.49
C GLU A 380 -6.59 15.67 0.18
N ALA A 381 -5.75 16.26 -0.68
CA ALA A 381 -6.14 16.73 -2.01
C ALA A 381 -6.34 15.60 -3.04
N TRP A 382 -5.88 14.38 -2.74
CA TRP A 382 -5.84 13.26 -3.66
C TRP A 382 -7.11 12.40 -3.69
N ARG A 383 -7.94 12.52 -2.65
CA ARG A 383 -9.18 11.74 -2.51
C ARG A 383 -10.29 12.65 -2.02
N GLY A 384 -10.65 13.59 -2.91
CA GLY A 384 -11.89 14.32 -2.76
C GLY A 384 -13.10 13.41 -2.99
#